data_d7e226b16f684b8150127bd94b8faa83
#
_entry.id   d7e226b16f684b8150127bd94b8faa83
#
_cell.length_a   1.000
_cell.length_b   1.000
_cell.length_c   1.000
_cell.angle_alpha   90.00
_cell.angle_beta   90.00
_cell.angle_gamma   90.00
#
_symmetry.space_group_name_H-M   'P 1'
#
loop_
_entity.id
_entity.type
_entity.pdbx_description
1 polymer ?
#
loop_
_entity_poly.entity_id
_entity_poly.type
_entity_poly.pdbx_seq_one_letter_code
_entity_poly.pdbx_strand_id
1 'polypeptide(L)'
;MAKKLRTRKHKVVLSRSAGGDAGITVILTILGIFMVLPMVYVISQSFKPLDELWMYPPRFFVQNPTLSNFRDLFTLMNDSWVPFSRYIFNTVFISVMGTFGHLFIASLCAYALAKIKFPGGKAIFSTIRTSLMFHSTVTAITSFMIMSAFKMIDTYWAIIVPAWGSTLGLYLMKQFMDTNVPDTVLESARLDGASEIRTYWTIAMPMVKPAWLTLIIYSFQGLWNSGSSIYIYSEQLKSFNYAIGQIMAGGIKRAGASAASTVLMMMVPILVFVISQSNIIETMGSSGMKD
;
A
#
# COMPACT_ATOMS: atom_id res chain seq x y z
N MET A 1 -21.75 44.17 18.76
CA MET A 1 -20.35 44.29 18.26
C MET A 1 -19.52 43.14 18.84
N ALA A 2 -19.31 42.06 18.11
CA ALA A 2 -18.53 40.90 18.57
C ALA A 2 -17.10 41.06 18.06
N LYS A 3 -16.14 41.21 18.94
CA LYS A 3 -14.71 41.37 18.71
C LYS A 3 -14.11 40.01 18.27
N LYS A 4 -13.80 39.84 16.98
CA LYS A 4 -13.08 38.68 16.45
C LYS A 4 -11.71 38.56 17.13
N LEU A 5 -11.55 37.59 18.04
CA LEU A 5 -10.26 37.21 18.61
C LEU A 5 -9.40 36.58 17.48
N ARG A 6 -8.39 37.32 17.09
CA ARG A 6 -7.36 36.93 16.12
C ARG A 6 -6.41 35.95 16.83
N THR A 7 -6.58 34.66 16.65
CA THR A 7 -5.66 33.63 17.16
C THR A 7 -4.28 33.84 16.54
N ARG A 8 -3.35 34.31 17.36
CA ARG A 8 -1.93 34.44 17.02
C ARG A 8 -1.36 33.03 16.85
N LYS A 9 -1.08 32.61 15.62
CA LYS A 9 -0.31 31.38 15.36
C LYS A 9 1.04 31.53 16.06
N HIS A 10 1.27 30.77 17.12
CA HIS A 10 2.59 30.60 17.71
C HIS A 10 3.50 29.99 16.64
N LYS A 11 4.46 30.78 16.13
CA LYS A 11 5.58 30.23 15.38
C LYS A 11 6.45 29.48 16.37
N VAL A 12 6.45 28.15 16.29
CA VAL A 12 7.44 27.32 16.98
C VAL A 12 8.80 27.71 16.38
N VAL A 13 9.59 28.44 17.13
CA VAL A 13 10.96 28.79 16.78
C VAL A 13 11.80 27.53 17.05
N LEU A 14 11.98 26.71 16.01
CA LEU A 14 12.95 25.63 16.06
C LEU A 14 14.33 26.25 16.27
N SER A 15 15.09 25.82 17.27
CA SER A 15 16.45 26.31 17.60
C SER A 15 17.49 25.76 16.60
N ARG A 16 17.21 25.90 15.30
CA ARG A 16 18.10 25.49 14.21
C ARG A 16 18.71 26.73 13.55
N SER A 17 20.01 26.65 13.19
CA SER A 17 20.64 27.69 12.41
C SER A 17 20.11 27.65 10.97
N ALA A 18 19.92 28.84 10.36
CA ALA A 18 19.48 28.94 8.95
C ALA A 18 20.37 28.12 7.99
N GLY A 19 21.69 28.04 8.26
CA GLY A 19 22.62 27.22 7.49
C GLY A 19 22.36 25.71 7.63
N GLY A 20 21.98 25.24 8.82
CA GLY A 20 21.62 23.84 9.05
C GLY A 20 20.34 23.43 8.29
N ASP A 21 19.33 24.29 8.31
CA ASP A 21 18.08 24.05 7.58
C ASP A 21 18.29 24.08 6.05
N ALA A 22 19.12 25.00 5.56
CA ALA A 22 19.50 25.02 4.14
C ALA A 22 20.26 23.76 3.73
N GLY A 23 21.22 23.30 4.55
CA GLY A 23 21.97 22.06 4.29
C GLY A 23 21.06 20.82 4.21
N ILE A 24 20.15 20.67 5.19
CA ILE A 24 19.17 19.56 5.17
C ILE A 24 18.26 19.64 3.95
N THR A 25 17.76 20.83 3.61
CA THR A 25 16.88 21.01 2.45
C THR A 25 17.61 20.64 1.14
N VAL A 26 18.87 21.03 0.98
CA VAL A 26 19.67 20.66 -0.20
C VAL A 26 19.85 19.13 -0.29
N ILE A 27 20.23 18.48 0.81
CA ILE A 27 20.40 17.02 0.84
C ILE A 27 19.07 16.31 0.49
N LEU A 28 17.98 16.72 1.11
CA LEU A 28 16.66 16.12 0.84
C LEU A 28 16.20 16.36 -0.60
N THR A 29 16.50 17.52 -1.17
CA THR A 29 16.19 17.83 -2.57
C THR A 29 16.98 16.93 -3.52
N ILE A 30 18.29 16.78 -3.30
CA ILE A 30 19.14 15.88 -4.11
C ILE A 30 18.65 14.45 -4.04
N LEU A 31 18.36 13.94 -2.83
CA LEU A 31 17.81 12.61 -2.64
C LEU A 31 16.43 12.45 -3.30
N GLY A 32 15.57 13.46 -3.21
CA GLY A 32 14.26 13.45 -3.84
C GLY A 32 14.37 13.41 -5.37
N ILE A 33 15.24 14.23 -5.97
CA ILE A 33 15.50 14.17 -7.41
C ILE A 33 15.99 12.79 -7.81
N PHE A 34 16.98 12.25 -7.09
CA PHE A 34 17.53 10.92 -7.39
C PHE A 34 16.45 9.82 -7.34
N MET A 35 15.53 9.86 -6.37
CA MET A 35 14.43 8.89 -6.26
C MET A 35 13.37 9.04 -7.36
N VAL A 36 13.18 10.23 -7.90
CA VAL A 36 12.21 10.49 -8.98
C VAL A 36 12.77 10.09 -10.35
N LEU A 37 14.11 10.10 -10.53
CA LEU A 37 14.75 9.78 -11.82
C LEU A 37 14.27 8.46 -12.47
N PRO A 38 14.18 7.32 -11.76
CA PRO A 38 13.69 6.07 -12.36
C PRO A 38 12.25 6.20 -12.89
N MET A 39 11.39 6.93 -12.17
CA MET A 39 10.00 7.15 -12.59
C MET A 39 9.93 7.99 -13.86
N VAL A 40 10.68 9.09 -13.91
CA VAL A 40 10.79 9.96 -15.11
C VAL A 40 11.34 9.17 -16.29
N TYR A 41 12.33 8.30 -16.05
CA TYR A 41 12.89 7.45 -17.08
C TYR A 41 11.85 6.47 -17.65
N VAL A 42 11.08 5.77 -16.81
CA VAL A 42 10.02 4.85 -17.26
C VAL A 42 8.95 5.60 -18.05
N ILE A 43 8.54 6.79 -17.59
CA ILE A 43 7.59 7.64 -18.33
C ILE A 43 8.19 8.02 -19.69
N SER A 44 9.44 8.47 -19.73
CA SER A 44 10.12 8.81 -20.99
C SER A 44 10.17 7.61 -21.94
N GLN A 45 10.51 6.42 -21.44
CA GLN A 45 10.54 5.19 -22.24
C GLN A 45 9.19 4.80 -22.83
N SER A 46 8.08 5.07 -22.12
CA SER A 46 6.73 4.74 -22.61
C SER A 46 6.31 5.56 -23.84
N PHE A 47 6.92 6.71 -24.07
CA PHE A 47 6.66 7.58 -25.22
C PHE A 47 7.69 7.46 -26.33
N LYS A 48 8.77 6.68 -26.16
CA LYS A 48 9.79 6.47 -27.21
C LYS A 48 9.31 5.50 -28.28
N PRO A 49 9.49 5.83 -29.57
CA PRO A 49 9.32 4.86 -30.63
C PRO A 49 10.37 3.72 -30.52
N LEU A 50 10.10 2.57 -31.15
CA LEU A 50 10.91 1.37 -30.99
C LEU A 50 12.37 1.55 -31.42
N ASP A 51 12.62 2.34 -32.44
CA ASP A 51 13.97 2.69 -32.95
C ASP A 51 14.75 3.53 -31.92
N GLU A 52 14.09 4.45 -31.22
CA GLU A 52 14.72 5.26 -30.17
C GLU A 52 14.97 4.45 -28.89
N LEU A 53 14.15 3.46 -28.60
CA LEU A 53 14.32 2.60 -27.40
C LEU A 53 15.63 1.80 -27.45
N TRP A 54 16.08 1.41 -28.65
CA TRP A 54 17.27 0.59 -28.86
C TRP A 54 18.49 1.35 -29.35
N MET A 55 18.39 2.68 -29.42
CA MET A 55 19.53 3.52 -29.84
C MET A 55 20.66 3.46 -28.80
N TYR A 56 21.87 3.28 -29.27
CA TYR A 56 23.06 3.35 -28.42
C TYR A 56 23.87 4.62 -28.73
N PRO A 57 24.32 5.40 -27.74
CA PRO A 57 24.04 5.27 -26.31
C PRO A 57 22.58 5.60 -25.96
N PRO A 58 22.01 4.94 -24.92
CA PRO A 58 20.61 5.14 -24.54
C PRO A 58 20.38 6.58 -24.04
N ARG A 59 19.40 7.25 -24.61
CA ARG A 59 19.03 8.61 -24.21
C ARG A 59 18.08 8.57 -23.02
N PHE A 60 18.21 9.51 -22.10
CA PHE A 60 17.30 9.59 -20.95
C PHE A 60 15.91 10.09 -21.37
N PHE A 61 15.87 11.21 -22.10
CA PHE A 61 14.61 11.81 -22.55
C PHE A 61 14.23 11.38 -23.97
N VAL A 62 12.93 11.30 -24.22
CA VAL A 62 12.36 11.08 -25.54
C VAL A 62 12.60 12.27 -26.45
N GLN A 63 12.95 12.04 -27.73
CA GLN A 63 13.09 13.08 -28.75
C GLN A 63 11.87 13.16 -29.66
N ASN A 64 11.35 12.01 -30.06
CA ASN A 64 10.19 11.91 -30.94
C ASN A 64 9.03 11.21 -30.20
N PRO A 65 8.28 11.94 -29.33
CA PRO A 65 7.27 11.34 -28.51
C PRO A 65 6.13 10.75 -29.37
N THR A 66 5.77 9.51 -29.08
CA THR A 66 4.68 8.78 -29.75
C THR A 66 3.76 8.11 -28.74
N LEU A 67 2.50 7.92 -29.10
CA LEU A 67 1.53 7.12 -28.36
C LEU A 67 1.41 5.70 -28.92
N SER A 68 2.25 5.32 -29.88
CA SER A 68 2.22 3.98 -30.51
C SER A 68 2.32 2.86 -29.47
N ASN A 69 3.20 3.01 -28.47
CA ASN A 69 3.39 2.01 -27.41
C ASN A 69 2.10 1.74 -26.60
N PHE A 70 1.32 2.77 -26.34
CA PHE A 70 0.03 2.62 -25.67
C PHE A 70 -1.01 1.97 -26.60
N ARG A 71 -1.03 2.34 -27.89
CA ARG A 71 -1.91 1.71 -28.87
C ARG A 71 -1.56 0.22 -29.04
N ASP A 72 -0.29 -0.10 -29.17
CA ASP A 72 0.21 -1.47 -29.30
C ASP A 72 -0.13 -2.30 -28.06
N LEU A 73 -0.01 -1.70 -26.87
CA LEU A 73 -0.43 -2.33 -25.63
C LEU A 73 -1.91 -2.71 -25.67
N PHE A 74 -2.79 -1.77 -26.02
CA PHE A 74 -4.24 -2.05 -26.10
C PHE A 74 -4.57 -3.07 -27.18
N THR A 75 -3.87 -3.06 -28.33
CA THR A 75 -4.05 -4.06 -29.38
C THR A 75 -3.65 -5.44 -28.89
N LEU A 76 -2.45 -5.58 -28.31
CA LEU A 76 -1.97 -6.85 -27.75
C LEU A 76 -2.88 -7.43 -26.67
N MET A 77 -3.52 -6.56 -25.90
CA MET A 77 -4.42 -6.98 -24.82
C MET A 77 -5.82 -7.32 -25.32
N ASN A 78 -6.27 -6.72 -26.42
CA ASN A 78 -7.54 -7.08 -27.05
C ASN A 78 -7.46 -8.40 -27.81
N ASP A 79 -6.27 -8.73 -28.36
CA ASP A 79 -6.03 -10.01 -29.06
C ASP A 79 -5.83 -11.19 -28.10
N SER A 80 -5.78 -10.94 -26.79
CA SER A 80 -5.66 -11.99 -25.78
C SER A 80 -7.00 -12.72 -25.57
N TRP A 81 -6.94 -14.03 -25.25
CA TRP A 81 -8.14 -14.84 -24.99
C TRP A 81 -9.02 -14.27 -23.87
N VAL A 82 -8.41 -13.61 -22.87
CA VAL A 82 -9.13 -12.95 -21.78
C VAL A 82 -9.11 -11.44 -22.02
N PRO A 83 -10.28 -10.77 -22.00
CA PRO A 83 -10.35 -9.33 -22.21
C PRO A 83 -9.53 -8.56 -21.16
N PHE A 84 -8.85 -7.50 -21.58
CA PHE A 84 -8.05 -6.62 -20.71
C PHE A 84 -8.80 -6.14 -19.47
N SER A 85 -10.07 -5.78 -19.65
CA SER A 85 -10.93 -5.34 -18.55
C SER A 85 -11.03 -6.36 -17.42
N ARG A 86 -10.91 -7.66 -17.74
CA ARG A 86 -10.96 -8.72 -16.74
C ARG A 86 -9.74 -8.72 -15.83
N TYR A 87 -8.54 -8.55 -16.38
CA TYR A 87 -7.31 -8.45 -15.57
C TYR A 87 -7.32 -7.21 -14.65
N ILE A 88 -7.81 -6.06 -15.17
CA ILE A 88 -7.97 -4.87 -14.34
C ILE A 88 -9.00 -5.12 -13.23
N PHE A 89 -10.17 -5.66 -13.56
CA PHE A 89 -11.21 -5.99 -12.58
C PHE A 89 -10.67 -6.92 -11.50
N ASN A 90 -9.96 -7.99 -11.87
CA ASN A 90 -9.38 -8.93 -10.92
C ASN A 90 -8.41 -8.22 -9.97
N THR A 91 -7.51 -7.39 -10.50
CA THR A 91 -6.53 -6.66 -9.68
C THR A 91 -7.20 -5.69 -8.73
N VAL A 92 -8.17 -4.90 -9.22
CA VAL A 92 -8.92 -3.96 -8.38
C VAL A 92 -9.71 -4.71 -7.30
N PHE A 93 -10.42 -5.76 -7.68
CA PHE A 93 -11.21 -6.57 -6.75
C PHE A 93 -10.37 -7.20 -5.65
N ILE A 94 -9.26 -7.86 -6.03
CA ILE A 94 -8.33 -8.49 -5.07
C ILE A 94 -7.71 -7.43 -4.15
N SER A 95 -7.25 -6.30 -4.72
CA SER A 95 -6.60 -5.25 -3.94
C SER A 95 -7.56 -4.57 -2.97
N VAL A 96 -8.78 -4.25 -3.41
CA VAL A 96 -9.78 -3.60 -2.56
C VAL A 96 -10.28 -4.54 -1.48
N MET A 97 -10.72 -5.75 -1.86
CA MET A 97 -11.27 -6.73 -0.90
C MET A 97 -10.20 -7.24 0.08
N GLY A 98 -8.98 -7.46 -0.41
CA GLY A 98 -7.87 -7.86 0.44
C GLY A 98 -7.47 -6.76 1.44
N THR A 99 -7.36 -5.51 0.98
CA THR A 99 -7.01 -4.37 1.84
C THR A 99 -8.08 -4.08 2.87
N PHE A 100 -9.37 -4.05 2.45
CA PHE A 100 -10.48 -3.79 3.35
C PHE A 100 -10.57 -4.85 4.47
N GLY A 101 -10.56 -6.13 4.09
CA GLY A 101 -10.63 -7.20 5.08
C GLY A 101 -9.41 -7.27 5.99
N HIS A 102 -8.19 -7.00 5.43
CA HIS A 102 -6.99 -6.89 6.25
C HIS A 102 -7.10 -5.76 7.29
N LEU A 103 -7.49 -4.55 6.86
CA LEU A 103 -7.66 -3.42 7.76
C LEU A 103 -8.67 -3.74 8.87
N PHE A 104 -9.82 -4.30 8.50
CA PHE A 104 -10.89 -4.63 9.43
C PHE A 104 -10.45 -5.66 10.47
N ILE A 105 -9.88 -6.79 10.03
CA ILE A 105 -9.45 -7.88 10.91
C ILE A 105 -8.26 -7.45 11.75
N ALA A 106 -7.23 -6.84 11.14
CA ALA A 106 -6.04 -6.39 11.86
C ALA A 106 -6.36 -5.35 12.93
N SER A 107 -7.26 -4.39 12.64
CA SER A 107 -7.60 -3.35 13.62
C SER A 107 -8.43 -3.88 14.79
N LEU A 108 -9.38 -4.79 14.54
CA LEU A 108 -10.15 -5.46 15.61
C LEU A 108 -9.25 -6.31 16.51
N CYS A 109 -8.41 -7.15 15.91
CA CYS A 109 -7.45 -7.98 16.65
C CYS A 109 -6.44 -7.12 17.42
N ALA A 110 -5.95 -6.05 16.81
CA ALA A 110 -5.02 -5.12 17.45
C ALA A 110 -5.66 -4.44 18.67
N TYR A 111 -6.91 -3.97 18.55
CA TYR A 111 -7.65 -3.38 19.67
C TYR A 111 -7.82 -4.36 20.82
N ALA A 112 -8.25 -5.59 20.51
CA ALA A 112 -8.41 -6.63 21.53
C ALA A 112 -7.08 -6.93 22.24
N LEU A 113 -5.97 -7.08 21.50
CA LEU A 113 -4.65 -7.36 22.05
C LEU A 113 -4.01 -6.19 22.79
N ALA A 114 -4.37 -4.96 22.44
CA ALA A 114 -3.81 -3.75 23.03
C ALA A 114 -4.58 -3.28 24.28
N LYS A 115 -5.93 -3.36 24.24
CA LYS A 115 -6.81 -2.64 25.20
C LYS A 115 -7.74 -3.54 26.00
N ILE A 116 -7.91 -4.80 25.62
CA ILE A 116 -8.72 -5.76 26.35
C ILE A 116 -7.81 -6.72 27.12
N LYS A 117 -7.98 -6.76 28.43
CA LYS A 117 -7.23 -7.70 29.29
C LYS A 117 -7.93 -9.06 29.28
N PHE A 118 -7.37 -10.07 28.62
CA PHE A 118 -7.88 -11.41 28.62
C PHE A 118 -6.75 -12.44 28.80
N PRO A 119 -7.04 -13.63 29.36
CA PRO A 119 -6.05 -14.68 29.56
C PRO A 119 -5.51 -15.16 28.21
N GLY A 120 -4.19 -15.31 28.08
CA GLY A 120 -3.53 -15.75 26.84
C GLY A 120 -3.18 -14.64 25.86
N GLY A 121 -3.61 -13.41 25.99
CA GLY A 121 -3.33 -12.30 25.07
C GLY A 121 -1.83 -12.07 24.83
N LYS A 122 -1.01 -12.17 25.89
CA LYS A 122 0.46 -12.07 25.77
C LYS A 122 1.08 -13.21 24.97
N ALA A 123 0.57 -14.44 25.14
CA ALA A 123 1.04 -15.60 24.41
C ALA A 123 0.71 -15.50 22.93
N ILE A 124 -0.56 -15.12 22.61
CA ILE A 124 -1.00 -14.87 21.23
C ILE A 124 -0.14 -13.81 20.57
N PHE A 125 0.09 -12.67 21.22
CA PHE A 125 0.92 -11.60 20.66
C PHE A 125 2.39 -12.03 20.48
N SER A 126 2.93 -12.84 21.40
CA SER A 126 4.27 -13.42 21.26
C SER A 126 4.35 -14.33 20.03
N THR A 127 3.34 -15.17 19.80
CA THR A 127 3.28 -16.04 18.61
C THR A 127 3.21 -15.20 17.32
N ILE A 128 2.38 -14.16 17.29
CA ILE A 128 2.29 -13.24 16.14
C ILE A 128 3.66 -12.59 15.87
N ARG A 129 4.33 -12.10 16.90
CA ARG A 129 5.68 -11.51 16.77
C ARG A 129 6.71 -12.51 16.26
N THR A 130 6.67 -13.74 16.76
CA THR A 130 7.57 -14.80 16.30
C THR A 130 7.29 -15.18 14.85
N SER A 131 6.02 -15.17 14.42
CA SER A 131 5.64 -15.49 13.03
C SER A 131 6.22 -14.50 12.01
N LEU A 132 6.51 -13.26 12.39
CA LEU A 132 7.17 -12.28 11.52
C LEU A 132 8.62 -12.67 11.17
N MET A 133 9.24 -13.57 11.91
CA MET A 133 10.59 -14.06 11.64
C MET A 133 10.63 -15.15 10.56
N PHE A 134 9.47 -15.74 10.21
CA PHE A 134 9.37 -16.76 9.19
C PHE A 134 9.20 -16.16 7.81
N HIS A 135 10.07 -16.54 6.89
CA HIS A 135 9.93 -16.14 5.49
C HIS A 135 8.81 -16.92 4.80
N SER A 136 8.10 -16.25 3.88
CA SER A 136 6.96 -16.85 3.15
C SER A 136 7.30 -18.13 2.39
N THR A 137 8.55 -18.29 1.95
CA THR A 137 9.01 -19.51 1.27
C THR A 137 8.91 -20.74 2.16
N VAL A 138 9.18 -20.60 3.46
CA VAL A 138 9.11 -21.71 4.43
C VAL A 138 7.66 -22.17 4.64
N THR A 139 6.73 -21.23 4.61
CA THR A 139 5.30 -21.50 4.84
C THR A 139 4.53 -21.85 3.56
N ALA A 140 5.16 -21.77 2.38
CA ALA A 140 4.49 -21.92 1.09
C ALA A 140 3.79 -23.27 0.92
N ILE A 141 4.45 -24.38 1.29
CA ILE A 141 3.89 -25.75 1.17
C ILE A 141 2.69 -25.89 2.10
N THR A 142 2.85 -25.50 3.36
CA THR A 142 1.75 -25.57 4.34
C THR A 142 0.57 -24.72 3.93
N SER A 143 0.82 -23.52 3.41
CA SER A 143 -0.21 -22.62 2.88
C SER A 143 -0.95 -23.26 1.71
N PHE A 144 -0.24 -23.92 0.80
CA PHE A 144 -0.87 -24.64 -0.31
C PHE A 144 -1.77 -25.77 0.18
N MET A 145 -1.32 -26.57 1.14
CA MET A 145 -2.12 -27.65 1.72
C MET A 145 -3.40 -27.13 2.39
N ILE A 146 -3.29 -26.04 3.14
CA ILE A 146 -4.45 -25.40 3.78
C ILE A 146 -5.43 -24.88 2.73
N MET A 147 -4.94 -24.14 1.71
CA MET A 147 -5.77 -23.62 0.63
C MET A 147 -6.48 -24.74 -0.15
N SER A 148 -5.78 -25.85 -0.39
CA SER A 148 -6.34 -27.04 -1.04
C SER A 148 -7.43 -27.69 -0.19
N ALA A 149 -7.21 -27.86 1.11
CA ALA A 149 -8.18 -28.44 2.03
C ALA A 149 -9.48 -27.63 2.11
N PHE A 150 -9.38 -26.28 2.04
CA PHE A 150 -10.53 -25.38 2.02
C PHE A 150 -11.11 -25.14 0.61
N LYS A 151 -10.60 -25.81 -0.43
CA LYS A 151 -11.03 -25.65 -1.84
C LYS A 151 -10.92 -24.19 -2.34
N MET A 152 -9.92 -23.47 -1.85
CA MET A 152 -9.69 -22.08 -2.22
C MET A 152 -8.79 -21.95 -3.46
N ILE A 153 -8.11 -23.02 -3.86
CA ILE A 153 -7.26 -23.06 -5.06
C ILE A 153 -8.08 -22.68 -6.29
N ASP A 154 -7.49 -21.89 -7.16
CA ASP A 154 -8.10 -21.34 -8.38
C ASP A 154 -9.35 -20.48 -8.12
N THR A 155 -9.34 -19.72 -7.03
CA THR A 155 -10.34 -18.70 -6.70
C THR A 155 -9.68 -17.40 -6.22
N TYR A 156 -10.40 -16.30 -6.21
CA TYR A 156 -9.92 -15.03 -5.63
C TYR A 156 -9.56 -15.16 -4.14
N TRP A 157 -10.23 -16.05 -3.42
CA TRP A 157 -10.04 -16.27 -2.00
C TRP A 157 -8.66 -16.81 -1.66
N ALA A 158 -8.01 -17.50 -2.62
CA ALA A 158 -6.62 -17.95 -2.45
C ALA A 158 -5.61 -16.80 -2.27
N ILE A 159 -5.95 -15.59 -2.70
CA ILE A 159 -5.11 -14.40 -2.49
C ILE A 159 -5.69 -13.52 -1.38
N ILE A 160 -7.01 -13.33 -1.36
CA ILE A 160 -7.70 -12.40 -0.45
C ILE A 160 -7.60 -12.87 1.00
N VAL A 161 -7.89 -14.12 1.30
CA VAL A 161 -7.92 -14.63 2.68
C VAL A 161 -6.54 -14.62 3.35
N PRO A 162 -5.44 -15.06 2.70
CA PRO A 162 -4.11 -14.91 3.27
C PRO A 162 -3.71 -13.44 3.53
N ALA A 163 -4.13 -12.51 2.67
CA ALA A 163 -3.86 -11.10 2.87
C ALA A 163 -4.53 -10.57 4.15
N TRP A 164 -5.71 -11.04 4.51
CA TRP A 164 -6.39 -10.68 5.76
C TRP A 164 -5.61 -11.09 7.01
N GLY A 165 -4.86 -12.20 6.92
CA GLY A 165 -4.03 -12.72 7.99
C GLY A 165 -2.62 -12.12 8.08
N SER A 166 -2.33 -11.02 7.39
CA SER A 166 -1.00 -10.40 7.42
C SER A 166 -0.60 -9.95 8.83
N THR A 167 0.40 -10.60 9.39
CA THR A 167 0.86 -10.39 10.76
C THR A 167 1.55 -9.05 10.96
N LEU A 168 2.23 -8.51 9.92
CA LEU A 168 2.91 -7.22 9.99
C LEU A 168 1.91 -6.08 10.22
N GLY A 169 0.79 -6.08 9.50
CA GLY A 169 -0.25 -5.05 9.67
C GLY A 169 -0.87 -5.08 11.05
N LEU A 170 -1.18 -6.26 11.57
CA LEU A 170 -1.70 -6.43 12.92
C LEU A 170 -0.68 -5.94 13.96
N TYR A 171 0.60 -6.30 13.81
CA TYR A 171 1.67 -5.86 14.72
C TYR A 171 1.78 -4.33 14.74
N LEU A 172 1.86 -3.69 13.58
CA LEU A 172 1.95 -2.23 13.48
C LEU A 172 0.73 -1.55 14.09
N MET A 173 -0.47 -2.01 13.76
CA MET A 173 -1.72 -1.45 14.29
C MET A 173 -1.77 -1.56 15.82
N LYS A 174 -1.36 -2.71 16.38
CA LYS A 174 -1.30 -2.91 17.84
C LYS A 174 -0.32 -1.95 18.51
N GLN A 175 0.86 -1.74 17.94
CA GLN A 175 1.84 -0.78 18.48
C GLN A 175 1.30 0.65 18.48
N PHE A 176 0.62 1.06 17.40
CA PHE A 176 -0.01 2.38 17.34
C PHE A 176 -1.16 2.52 18.37
N MET A 177 -1.96 1.49 18.57
CA MET A 177 -3.02 1.51 19.57
C MET A 177 -2.46 1.58 21.00
N ASP A 178 -1.38 0.87 21.29
CA ASP A 178 -0.72 0.95 22.60
C ASP A 178 -0.27 2.37 22.93
N THR A 179 0.33 3.05 21.94
CA THR A 179 0.96 4.37 22.13
C THR A 179 -0.04 5.53 22.07
N ASN A 180 -1.01 5.47 21.14
CA ASN A 180 -1.85 6.64 20.82
C ASN A 180 -3.25 6.60 21.43
N VAL A 181 -3.68 5.48 22.02
CA VAL A 181 -4.98 5.36 22.68
C VAL A 181 -4.77 5.25 24.19
N PRO A 182 -4.93 6.33 24.97
CA PRO A 182 -4.78 6.28 26.43
C PRO A 182 -5.88 5.41 27.07
N ASP A 183 -5.50 4.59 28.04
CA ASP A 183 -6.44 3.72 28.76
C ASP A 183 -7.46 4.55 29.56
N THR A 184 -7.07 5.73 30.06
CA THR A 184 -7.95 6.65 30.78
C THR A 184 -9.16 7.11 29.96
N VAL A 185 -8.98 7.33 28.64
CA VAL A 185 -10.08 7.71 27.74
C VAL A 185 -11.06 6.56 27.55
N LEU A 186 -10.54 5.32 27.46
CA LEU A 186 -11.36 4.13 27.33
C LEU A 186 -12.14 3.83 28.64
N GLU A 187 -11.50 4.03 29.78
CA GLU A 187 -12.13 3.87 31.11
C GLU A 187 -13.27 4.88 31.30
N SER A 188 -13.06 6.15 30.92
CA SER A 188 -14.12 7.15 30.94
C SER A 188 -15.32 6.76 30.08
N ALA A 189 -15.05 6.28 28.85
CA ALA A 189 -16.11 5.83 27.93
C ALA A 189 -16.91 4.63 28.49
N ARG A 190 -16.22 3.70 29.19
CA ARG A 190 -16.89 2.57 29.87
C ARG A 190 -17.75 3.04 31.04
N LEU A 191 -17.30 4.03 31.82
CA LEU A 191 -18.10 4.64 32.89
C LEU A 191 -19.35 5.35 32.35
N ASP A 192 -19.25 5.93 31.13
CA ASP A 192 -20.38 6.51 30.43
C ASP A 192 -21.31 5.46 29.79
N GLY A 193 -21.05 4.15 29.99
CA GLY A 193 -21.88 3.06 29.49
C GLY A 193 -21.66 2.71 28.02
N ALA A 194 -20.56 3.17 27.39
CA ALA A 194 -20.26 2.80 26.01
C ALA A 194 -19.84 1.32 25.90
N SER A 195 -20.40 0.60 24.94
CA SER A 195 -19.97 -0.77 24.64
C SER A 195 -18.57 -0.79 24.02
N GLU A 196 -17.84 -1.91 24.14
CA GLU A 196 -16.48 -2.06 23.56
C GLU A 196 -16.47 -1.80 22.04
N ILE A 197 -17.49 -2.26 21.30
CA ILE A 197 -17.61 -2.02 19.85
C ILE A 197 -17.79 -0.53 19.57
N ARG A 198 -18.60 0.18 20.34
CA ARG A 198 -18.79 1.62 20.20
C ARG A 198 -17.49 2.36 20.51
N THR A 199 -16.82 2.00 21.60
CA THR A 199 -15.52 2.59 22.00
C THR A 199 -14.46 2.37 20.94
N TYR A 200 -14.40 1.17 20.36
CA TYR A 200 -13.50 0.87 19.25
C TYR A 200 -13.73 1.81 18.05
N TRP A 201 -14.98 1.92 17.54
CA TRP A 201 -15.27 2.69 16.34
C TRP A 201 -15.21 4.20 16.53
N THR A 202 -15.71 4.70 17.69
CA THR A 202 -15.88 6.14 17.90
C THR A 202 -14.67 6.80 18.57
N ILE A 203 -13.84 6.02 19.27
CA ILE A 203 -12.69 6.56 20.03
C ILE A 203 -11.38 6.00 19.50
N ALA A 204 -11.18 4.67 19.55
CA ALA A 204 -9.89 4.08 19.22
C ALA A 204 -9.52 4.27 17.75
N MET A 205 -10.40 3.95 16.81
CA MET A 205 -10.10 4.05 15.37
C MET A 205 -9.80 5.47 14.89
N PRO A 206 -10.53 6.52 15.28
CA PRO A 206 -10.15 7.89 14.94
C PRO A 206 -8.80 8.32 15.49
N MET A 207 -8.43 7.88 16.73
CA MET A 207 -7.15 8.23 17.35
C MET A 207 -5.94 7.59 16.64
N VAL A 208 -6.13 6.45 16.00
CA VAL A 208 -5.06 5.75 15.24
C VAL A 208 -5.17 5.94 13.73
N LYS A 209 -5.80 7.04 13.29
CA LYS A 209 -5.99 7.36 11.87
C LYS A 209 -4.72 7.23 11.03
N PRO A 210 -3.53 7.72 11.44
CA PRO A 210 -2.31 7.55 10.66
C PRO A 210 -1.92 6.08 10.44
N ALA A 211 -2.13 5.24 11.47
CA ALA A 211 -1.77 3.83 11.41
C ALA A 211 -2.61 3.07 10.37
N TRP A 212 -3.94 3.22 10.39
CA TRP A 212 -4.77 2.50 9.45
C TRP A 212 -4.68 3.06 8.02
N LEU A 213 -4.37 4.35 7.81
CA LEU A 213 -4.04 4.89 6.50
C LEU A 213 -2.74 4.31 5.96
N THR A 214 -1.70 4.21 6.79
CA THR A 214 -0.44 3.54 6.43
C THR A 214 -0.68 2.08 6.08
N LEU A 215 -1.53 1.39 6.85
CA LEU A 215 -1.88 0.00 6.60
C LEU A 215 -2.64 -0.19 5.28
N ILE A 216 -3.54 0.74 4.92
CA ILE A 216 -4.20 0.75 3.61
C ILE A 216 -3.16 0.84 2.49
N ILE A 217 -2.24 1.80 2.56
CA ILE A 217 -1.21 1.98 1.52
C ILE A 217 -0.36 0.72 1.39
N TYR A 218 0.13 0.19 2.50
CA TYR A 218 0.98 -0.99 2.52
C TYR A 218 0.28 -2.23 1.94
N SER A 219 -0.94 -2.50 2.41
CA SER A 219 -1.72 -3.66 1.97
C SER A 219 -2.15 -3.55 0.51
N PHE A 220 -2.63 -2.37 0.11
CA PHE A 220 -3.04 -2.09 -1.26
C PHE A 220 -1.87 -2.25 -2.23
N GLN A 221 -0.71 -1.66 -1.93
CA GLN A 221 0.47 -1.76 -2.79
C GLN A 221 0.96 -3.21 -2.92
N GLY A 222 0.97 -3.96 -1.82
CA GLY A 222 1.35 -5.37 -1.83
C GLY A 222 0.46 -6.21 -2.74
N LEU A 223 -0.85 -6.03 -2.66
CA LEU A 223 -1.83 -6.75 -3.46
C LEU A 223 -1.87 -6.27 -4.91
N TRP A 224 -1.77 -4.96 -5.16
CA TRP A 224 -1.73 -4.38 -6.50
C TRP A 224 -0.53 -4.87 -7.31
N ASN A 225 0.63 -4.97 -6.67
CA ASN A 225 1.86 -5.45 -7.31
C ASN A 225 1.98 -6.98 -7.31
N SER A 226 1.01 -7.71 -6.74
CA SER A 226 1.04 -9.17 -6.77
C SER A 226 0.92 -9.68 -8.22
N GLY A 227 1.93 -10.45 -8.63
CA GLY A 227 1.98 -11.04 -9.97
C GLY A 227 1.22 -12.37 -10.07
N SER A 228 1.86 -13.35 -10.70
CA SER A 228 1.31 -14.70 -10.75
C SER A 228 1.30 -15.33 -9.36
N SER A 229 0.13 -15.81 -8.94
CA SER A 229 0.01 -16.63 -7.75
C SER A 229 0.13 -18.11 -8.14
N ILE A 230 0.86 -18.89 -7.37
CA ILE A 230 0.93 -20.34 -7.50
C ILE A 230 -0.42 -21.03 -7.22
N TYR A 231 -1.37 -20.28 -6.68
CA TYR A 231 -2.70 -20.78 -6.31
C TYR A 231 -3.76 -20.52 -7.40
N ILE A 232 -3.44 -19.77 -8.47
CA ILE A 232 -4.38 -19.44 -9.54
C ILE A 232 -3.86 -19.98 -10.87
N TYR A 233 -4.63 -20.88 -11.45
CA TYR A 233 -4.31 -21.53 -12.74
C TYR A 233 -5.12 -20.95 -13.90
N SER A 234 -6.42 -20.66 -13.65
CA SER A 234 -7.33 -20.14 -14.66
C SER A 234 -6.92 -18.74 -15.10
N GLU A 235 -6.73 -18.54 -16.40
CA GLU A 235 -6.32 -17.26 -16.99
C GLU A 235 -7.29 -16.13 -16.66
N GLN A 236 -8.59 -16.44 -16.59
CA GLN A 236 -9.66 -15.49 -16.26
C GLN A 236 -9.60 -14.89 -14.85
N LEU A 237 -8.83 -15.49 -13.93
CA LEU A 237 -8.68 -15.05 -12.55
C LEU A 237 -7.36 -14.34 -12.28
N LYS A 238 -6.46 -14.31 -13.26
CA LYS A 238 -5.13 -13.71 -13.11
C LYS A 238 -5.17 -12.19 -13.03
N SER A 239 -4.15 -11.62 -12.39
CA SER A 239 -4.02 -10.18 -12.18
C SER A 239 -3.46 -9.47 -13.41
N PHE A 240 -3.62 -8.15 -13.45
CA PHE A 240 -3.05 -7.29 -14.48
C PHE A 240 -1.52 -7.34 -14.48
N ASN A 241 -0.90 -7.42 -13.31
CA ASN A 241 0.56 -7.56 -13.21
C ASN A 241 1.08 -8.86 -13.85
N TYR A 242 0.31 -9.95 -13.75
CA TYR A 242 0.61 -11.17 -14.51
C TYR A 242 0.56 -10.94 -16.01
N ALA A 243 -0.50 -10.28 -16.52
CA ALA A 243 -0.64 -9.99 -17.95
C ALA A 243 0.52 -9.13 -18.48
N ILE A 244 0.96 -8.13 -17.70
CA ILE A 244 2.16 -7.33 -18.01
C ILE A 244 3.40 -8.22 -18.07
N GLY A 245 3.59 -9.13 -17.13
CA GLY A 245 4.69 -10.07 -17.14
C GLY A 245 4.74 -10.90 -18.42
N GLN A 246 3.59 -11.32 -18.95
CA GLN A 246 3.50 -12.03 -20.24
C GLN A 246 3.86 -11.13 -21.44
N ILE A 247 3.48 -9.84 -21.40
CA ILE A 247 3.90 -8.88 -22.43
C ILE A 247 5.42 -8.70 -22.41
N MET A 248 6.00 -8.55 -21.22
CA MET A 248 7.46 -8.41 -21.04
C MET A 248 8.22 -9.63 -21.53
N ALA A 249 7.69 -10.83 -21.32
CA ALA A 249 8.26 -12.08 -21.80
C ALA A 249 8.30 -12.18 -23.34
N GLY A 250 7.53 -11.36 -24.05
CA GLY A 250 7.52 -11.28 -25.52
C GLY A 250 8.75 -10.63 -26.16
N GLY A 251 9.72 -10.20 -25.34
CA GLY A 251 11.04 -9.74 -25.77
C GLY A 251 11.07 -8.34 -26.39
N ILE A 252 12.11 -8.09 -27.17
CA ILE A 252 12.50 -6.77 -27.71
C ILE A 252 11.38 -6.04 -28.45
N LYS A 253 10.61 -6.75 -29.25
CA LYS A 253 9.51 -6.16 -30.04
C LYS A 253 8.39 -5.56 -29.18
N ARG A 254 8.28 -5.99 -27.92
CA ARG A 254 7.26 -5.53 -26.96
C ARG A 254 7.79 -4.55 -25.90
N ALA A 255 9.03 -4.10 -26.04
CA ALA A 255 9.66 -3.22 -25.05
C ALA A 255 8.89 -1.90 -24.84
N GLY A 256 8.37 -1.31 -25.91
CA GLY A 256 7.54 -0.11 -25.83
C GLY A 256 6.21 -0.34 -25.11
N ALA A 257 5.48 -1.39 -25.48
CA ALA A 257 4.24 -1.80 -24.82
C ALA A 257 4.49 -2.16 -23.33
N SER A 258 5.63 -2.78 -23.01
CA SER A 258 6.06 -3.04 -21.63
C SER A 258 6.28 -1.76 -20.84
N ALA A 259 6.95 -0.76 -21.40
CA ALA A 259 7.14 0.53 -20.76
C ALA A 259 5.80 1.25 -20.52
N ALA A 260 4.90 1.26 -21.51
CA ALA A 260 3.56 1.83 -21.40
C ALA A 260 2.73 1.13 -20.28
N SER A 261 2.79 -0.20 -20.21
CA SER A 261 2.08 -0.97 -19.18
C SER A 261 2.61 -0.69 -17.76
N THR A 262 3.93 -0.51 -17.63
CA THR A 262 4.55 -0.15 -16.35
C THR A 262 4.09 1.23 -15.86
N VAL A 263 3.94 2.21 -16.77
CA VAL A 263 3.37 3.53 -16.43
C VAL A 263 1.95 3.39 -15.92
N LEU A 264 1.09 2.60 -16.58
CA LEU A 264 -0.28 2.38 -16.12
C LEU A 264 -0.32 1.71 -14.72
N MET A 265 0.56 0.73 -14.48
CA MET A 265 0.65 0.06 -13.17
C MET A 265 1.06 0.99 -12.06
N MET A 266 2.02 1.90 -12.29
CA MET A 266 2.50 2.78 -11.23
C MET A 266 1.55 3.95 -10.94
N MET A 267 0.67 4.33 -11.87
CA MET A 267 -0.28 5.45 -11.67
C MET A 267 -1.21 5.21 -10.48
N VAL A 268 -1.77 4.01 -10.34
CA VAL A 268 -2.77 3.72 -9.31
C VAL A 268 -2.20 3.76 -7.89
N PRO A 269 -1.07 3.09 -7.56
CA PRO A 269 -0.43 3.24 -6.25
C PRO A 269 -0.02 4.68 -5.92
N ILE A 270 0.45 5.44 -6.92
CA ILE A 270 0.78 6.86 -6.73
C ILE A 270 -0.46 7.66 -6.38
N LEU A 271 -1.58 7.47 -7.08
CA LEU A 271 -2.84 8.14 -6.78
C LEU A 271 -3.35 7.80 -5.37
N VAL A 272 -3.32 6.52 -4.99
CA VAL A 272 -3.70 6.07 -3.64
C VAL A 272 -2.81 6.73 -2.59
N PHE A 273 -1.50 6.79 -2.84
CA PHE A 273 -0.55 7.46 -1.94
C PHE A 273 -0.83 8.96 -1.82
N VAL A 274 -0.99 9.68 -2.94
CA VAL A 274 -1.24 11.13 -2.96
C VAL A 274 -2.54 11.48 -2.23
N ILE A 275 -3.59 10.68 -2.37
CA ILE A 275 -4.86 10.89 -1.66
C ILE A 275 -4.69 10.66 -0.15
N SER A 276 -3.87 9.69 0.24
CA SER A 276 -3.72 9.30 1.64
C SER A 276 -2.69 10.13 2.41
N GLN A 277 -1.67 10.67 1.74
CA GLN A 277 -0.51 11.33 2.38
C GLN A 277 -0.87 12.58 3.19
N SER A 278 -1.82 13.39 2.74
CA SER A 278 -2.22 14.62 3.43
C SER A 278 -2.72 14.36 4.85
N ASN A 279 -3.50 13.31 5.02
CA ASN A 279 -4.02 12.88 6.31
C ASN A 279 -2.93 12.28 7.23
N ILE A 280 -1.91 11.62 6.67
CA ILE A 280 -0.80 11.05 7.43
C ILE A 280 0.08 12.17 7.99
N ILE A 281 0.44 13.15 7.17
CA ILE A 281 1.30 14.28 7.56
C ILE A 281 0.61 15.15 8.63
N GLU A 282 -0.68 15.46 8.48
CA GLU A 282 -1.42 16.29 9.42
C GLU A 282 -1.50 15.65 10.82
N THR A 283 -1.69 14.33 10.87
CA THR A 283 -1.81 13.60 12.14
C THR A 283 -0.46 13.32 12.79
N MET A 284 0.62 13.10 12.03
CA MET A 284 1.97 12.97 12.60
C MET A 284 2.48 14.31 13.15
N GLY A 285 2.15 15.43 12.50
CA GLY A 285 2.49 16.76 13.00
C GLY A 285 1.81 17.10 14.33
N SER A 286 0.59 16.62 14.56
CA SER A 286 -0.15 16.84 15.82
C SER A 286 0.31 15.94 16.96
N SER A 287 0.85 14.76 16.68
CA SER A 287 1.38 13.84 17.71
C SER A 287 2.76 14.24 18.23
N GLY A 288 3.56 14.93 17.44
CA GLY A 288 4.90 15.44 17.84
C GLY A 288 4.88 16.73 18.67
N MET A 289 3.71 17.31 18.96
CA MET A 289 3.57 18.53 19.77
C MET A 289 3.06 18.26 21.18
N LYS A 290 3.14 17.04 21.69
CA LYS A 290 2.65 16.65 23.03
C LYS A 290 3.74 16.49 24.08
N ASP A 291 4.96 17.00 23.83
CA ASP A 291 6.03 17.11 24.81
C ASP A 291 6.23 18.58 25.24
#